data_4259aa8c69288abf95f2b48516812a97
#
_entry.id   4259aa8c69288abf95f2b48516812a97
#
_cell.length_a   1.000
_cell.length_b   1.000
_cell.length_c   1.000
_cell.angle_alpha   90.00
_cell.angle_beta   90.00
_cell.angle_gamma   90.00
#
_symmetry.space_group_name_H-M   'P 1'
#
loop_
_entity.id
_entity.type
_entity.pdbx_description
1 polymer ?
#
loop_
_entity_poly.entity_id
_entity_poly.type
_entity_poly.pdbx_seq_one_letter_code
_entity_poly.pdbx_strand_id
1 'polypeptide(L)'
;MGPINPSSNGYIWILVATKYFTKWVEAIPLKKATGAAIANFVREHIITRFRIPKRLISDNGTSFINKDMKGLTEAYYIKHGRSTPYYPQGNGQAEATNRVMLKILKKIKHDYGGKWSDHLANVLWACRSSVKTARIFAIFPSLWNRNYQPCGISYSYTESGP
;
A
#
# COMPACT_ATOMS: atom_id res chain seq x y z
N MET A 1 6.92 9.12 -0.61
CA MET A 1 6.80 10.43 -1.30
C MET A 1 7.24 11.54 -0.37
N GLY A 2 7.99 12.51 -0.81
CA GLY A 2 8.45 13.67 -0.05
C GLY A 2 9.85 14.12 -0.45
N PRO A 3 10.37 15.15 0.15
CA PRO A 3 9.73 15.96 1.21
C PRO A 3 8.59 16.84 0.67
N ILE A 4 7.51 16.95 1.45
CA ILE A 4 6.35 17.78 1.11
C ILE A 4 6.46 19.09 1.90
N ASN A 5 6.54 20.20 1.18
CA ASN A 5 6.60 21.54 1.76
C ASN A 5 5.33 22.35 1.46
N PRO A 6 4.80 23.12 2.44
CA PRO A 6 5.19 23.14 3.85
C PRO A 6 4.86 21.82 4.57
N SER A 7 5.53 21.59 5.69
CA SER A 7 5.23 20.46 6.59
C SER A 7 3.82 20.62 7.17
N SER A 8 3.17 19.50 7.47
CA SER A 8 1.88 19.48 8.17
C SER A 8 2.05 18.73 9.49
N ASN A 9 1.87 19.41 10.61
CA ASN A 9 2.09 18.85 11.96
C ASN A 9 3.49 18.21 12.14
N GLY A 10 4.50 18.76 11.46
CA GLY A 10 5.86 18.22 11.43
C GLY A 10 6.07 17.03 10.50
N TYR A 11 5.03 16.58 9.80
CA TYR A 11 5.14 15.54 8.78
C TYR A 11 5.59 16.15 7.45
N ILE A 12 6.58 15.53 6.82
CA ILE A 12 7.13 15.93 5.52
C ILE A 12 7.21 14.77 4.52
N TRP A 13 6.90 13.54 4.97
CA TRP A 13 6.90 12.36 4.12
C TRP A 13 5.54 11.66 4.16
N ILE A 14 5.20 10.97 3.08
CA ILE A 14 4.09 10.02 3.06
C ILE A 14 4.65 8.69 2.59
N LEU A 15 4.46 7.67 3.42
CA LEU A 15 4.71 6.29 3.05
C LEU A 15 3.44 5.72 2.44
N VAL A 16 3.54 5.14 1.27
CA VAL A 16 2.39 4.61 0.51
C VAL A 16 2.67 3.16 0.15
N ALA A 17 1.69 2.31 0.34
CA ALA A 17 1.69 0.95 -0.18
C ALA A 17 0.46 0.74 -1.07
N THR A 18 0.67 0.04 -2.19
CA THR A 18 -0.42 -0.27 -3.14
C THR A 18 -0.46 -1.76 -3.37
N LYS A 19 -1.62 -2.35 -3.18
CA LYS A 19 -1.83 -3.77 -3.50
C LYS A 19 -1.97 -3.97 -5.00
N TYR A 20 -1.10 -4.80 -5.57
CA TYR A 20 -0.94 -4.93 -7.02
C TYR A 20 -2.26 -5.25 -7.74
N PHE A 21 -3.02 -6.24 -7.30
CA PHE A 21 -4.24 -6.68 -7.98
C PHE A 21 -5.43 -5.74 -7.75
N THR A 22 -5.70 -5.36 -6.51
CA THR A 22 -6.90 -4.59 -6.17
C THR A 22 -6.74 -3.10 -6.29
N LYS A 23 -5.50 -2.63 -6.45
CA LYS A 23 -5.15 -1.21 -6.46
C LYS A 23 -5.49 -0.51 -5.12
N TRP A 24 -5.74 -1.30 -4.09
CA TRP A 24 -5.97 -0.76 -2.75
C TRP A 24 -4.73 -0.03 -2.24
N VAL A 25 -4.95 1.12 -1.65
CA VAL A 25 -3.89 2.01 -1.18
C VAL A 25 -3.96 2.16 0.32
N GLU A 26 -2.83 1.98 0.99
CA GLU A 26 -2.60 2.36 2.38
C GLU A 26 -1.52 3.44 2.41
N ALA A 27 -1.67 4.42 3.30
CA ALA A 27 -0.66 5.46 3.48
C ALA A 27 -0.68 6.03 4.89
N ILE A 28 0.50 6.43 5.36
CA ILE A 28 0.68 7.15 6.62
C ILE A 28 1.60 8.36 6.42
N PRO A 29 1.38 9.45 7.18
CA PRO A 29 2.32 10.55 7.21
C PRO A 29 3.52 10.18 8.09
N LEU A 30 4.71 10.61 7.70
CA LEU A 30 5.94 10.39 8.46
C LEU A 30 6.72 11.70 8.65
N LYS A 31 7.28 11.88 9.85
CA LYS A 31 8.25 12.97 10.12
C LYS A 31 9.62 12.65 9.53
N LYS A 32 10.03 11.38 9.60
CA LYS A 32 11.29 10.86 9.04
C LYS A 32 11.02 9.51 8.38
N ALA A 33 11.59 9.29 7.20
CA ALA A 33 11.49 8.02 6.48
C ALA A 33 12.60 7.07 6.95
N THR A 34 12.47 6.53 8.16
CA THR A 34 13.43 5.57 8.74
C THR A 34 13.02 4.13 8.42
N GLY A 35 14.00 3.20 8.44
CA GLY A 35 13.73 1.78 8.25
C GLY A 35 12.75 1.21 9.27
N ALA A 36 12.91 1.58 10.55
CA ALA A 36 11.99 1.17 11.62
C ALA A 36 10.55 1.65 11.37
N ALA A 37 10.36 2.90 10.93
CA ALA A 37 9.03 3.43 10.62
C ALA A 37 8.38 2.67 9.45
N ILE A 38 9.16 2.31 8.43
CA ILE A 38 8.68 1.53 7.29
C ILE A 38 8.34 0.10 7.70
N ALA A 39 9.19 -0.55 8.50
CA ALA A 39 8.93 -1.90 8.99
C ALA A 39 7.67 -1.94 9.87
N ASN A 40 7.47 -0.96 10.74
CA ASN A 40 6.26 -0.83 11.55
C ASN A 40 5.02 -0.61 10.68
N PHE A 41 5.10 0.24 9.67
CA PHE A 41 4.00 0.42 8.72
C PHE A 41 3.61 -0.90 8.03
N VAL A 42 4.59 -1.66 7.55
CA VAL A 42 4.29 -2.95 6.91
C VAL A 42 3.63 -3.90 7.90
N ARG A 43 4.10 -3.94 9.15
CA ARG A 43 3.49 -4.78 10.20
C ARG A 43 2.06 -4.36 10.49
N GLU A 44 1.83 -3.09 10.83
CA GLU A 44 0.56 -2.60 11.35
C GLU A 44 -0.50 -2.37 10.28
N HIS A 45 -0.11 -1.88 9.10
CA HIS A 45 -1.06 -1.49 8.06
C HIS A 45 -1.21 -2.53 6.94
N ILE A 46 -0.23 -3.44 6.79
CA ILE A 46 -0.29 -4.46 5.74
C ILE A 46 -0.53 -5.84 6.33
N ILE A 47 0.38 -6.32 7.19
CA ILE A 47 0.30 -7.70 7.69
C ILE A 47 -0.94 -7.91 8.56
N THR A 48 -1.19 -7.04 9.54
CA THR A 48 -2.34 -7.17 10.46
C THR A 48 -3.68 -7.01 9.75
N ARG A 49 -3.74 -6.22 8.66
CA ARG A 49 -4.99 -5.92 7.97
C ARG A 49 -5.28 -6.81 6.77
N PHE A 50 -4.25 -7.29 6.08
CA PHE A 50 -4.40 -7.97 4.79
C PHE A 50 -3.70 -9.33 4.71
N ARG A 51 -3.14 -9.83 5.78
CA ARG A 51 -2.27 -11.00 5.85
C ARG A 51 -0.85 -10.73 5.33
N ILE A 52 0.03 -11.71 5.57
CA ILE A 52 1.43 -11.67 5.13
C ILE A 52 1.50 -11.72 3.60
N PRO A 53 2.07 -10.70 2.94
CA PRO A 53 2.23 -10.70 1.50
C PRO A 53 3.35 -11.67 1.09
N LYS A 54 3.15 -12.42 0.01
CA LYS A 54 4.21 -13.29 -0.53
C LYS A 54 5.43 -12.49 -1.03
N ARG A 55 5.20 -11.29 -1.55
CA ARG A 55 6.23 -10.41 -2.09
C ARG A 55 5.93 -8.96 -1.75
N LEU A 56 6.96 -8.24 -1.35
CA LEU A 56 6.97 -6.78 -1.21
C LEU A 56 7.92 -6.22 -2.27
N ILE A 57 7.52 -5.18 -2.99
CA ILE A 57 8.37 -4.50 -3.97
C ILE A 57 8.58 -3.06 -3.51
N SER A 58 9.82 -2.62 -3.46
CA SER A 58 10.18 -1.23 -3.18
C SER A 58 11.21 -0.71 -4.18
N ASP A 59 11.45 0.59 -4.15
CA ASP A 59 12.62 1.16 -4.79
C ASP A 59 13.91 0.79 -4.03
N ASN A 60 15.06 1.24 -4.57
CA ASN A 60 16.37 1.02 -3.97
C ASN A 60 16.74 2.05 -2.89
N GLY A 61 15.77 2.80 -2.36
CA GLY A 61 16.02 3.77 -1.31
C GLY A 61 16.59 3.13 -0.05
N THR A 62 17.56 3.78 0.58
CA THR A 62 18.22 3.29 1.80
C THR A 62 17.24 3.02 2.94
N SER A 63 16.12 3.73 2.96
CA SER A 63 15.03 3.53 3.91
C SER A 63 14.33 2.18 3.77
N PHE A 64 14.44 1.51 2.62
CA PHE A 64 13.90 0.18 2.37
C PHE A 64 14.96 -0.92 2.43
N ILE A 65 16.24 -0.53 2.37
CA ILE A 65 17.38 -1.46 2.38
C ILE A 65 18.15 -1.28 3.68
N ASN A 66 17.62 -1.84 4.76
CA ASN A 66 18.21 -1.73 6.09
C ASN A 66 17.91 -2.97 6.93
N LYS A 67 18.51 -3.02 8.13
CA LYS A 67 18.37 -4.14 9.06
C LYS A 67 16.91 -4.37 9.49
N ASP A 68 16.14 -3.32 9.70
CA ASP A 68 14.75 -3.43 10.17
C ASP A 68 13.86 -4.11 9.12
N MET A 69 13.98 -3.69 7.86
CA MET A 69 13.25 -4.30 6.75
C MET A 69 13.70 -5.73 6.49
N LYS A 70 15.01 -5.99 6.57
CA LYS A 70 15.55 -7.34 6.44
C LYS A 70 14.99 -8.25 7.52
N GLY A 71 15.07 -7.85 8.80
CA GLY A 71 14.54 -8.61 9.92
C GLY A 71 13.03 -8.88 9.79
N LEU A 72 12.25 -7.86 9.36
CA LEU A 72 10.82 -8.06 9.10
C LEU A 72 10.57 -9.09 7.99
N THR A 73 11.24 -8.94 6.86
CA THR A 73 10.99 -9.83 5.70
C THR A 73 11.45 -11.26 5.97
N GLU A 74 12.51 -11.46 6.73
CA GLU A 74 12.96 -12.78 7.18
C GLU A 74 11.98 -13.41 8.18
N ALA A 75 11.54 -12.66 9.20
CA ALA A 75 10.61 -13.13 10.22
C ALA A 75 9.26 -13.59 9.65
N TYR A 76 8.79 -12.95 8.59
CA TYR A 76 7.51 -13.27 7.95
C TYR A 76 7.65 -14.01 6.61
N TYR A 77 8.85 -14.46 6.24
CA TYR A 77 9.13 -15.13 4.96
C TYR A 77 8.65 -14.38 3.73
N ILE A 78 8.77 -13.05 3.76
CA ILE A 78 8.35 -12.16 2.66
C ILE A 78 9.50 -12.03 1.65
N LYS A 79 9.24 -12.30 0.38
CA LYS A 79 10.22 -12.04 -0.68
C LYS A 79 10.28 -10.54 -0.96
N HIS A 80 11.39 -9.89 -0.58
CA HIS A 80 11.60 -8.48 -0.88
C HIS A 80 12.23 -8.32 -2.27
N GLY A 81 11.44 -7.82 -3.22
CA GLY A 81 11.88 -7.47 -4.56
C GLY A 81 12.23 -5.99 -4.65
N ARG A 82 13.27 -5.68 -5.40
CA ARG A 82 13.69 -4.29 -5.68
C ARG A 82 13.36 -3.96 -7.13
N SER A 83 12.77 -2.79 -7.36
CA SER A 83 12.67 -2.28 -8.72
C SER A 83 14.03 -1.74 -9.14
N THR A 84 14.51 -2.20 -10.29
CA THR A 84 15.74 -1.66 -10.89
C THR A 84 15.38 -0.67 -11.98
N PRO A 85 16.29 0.26 -12.36
CA PRO A 85 16.10 1.12 -13.52
C PRO A 85 15.83 0.35 -14.82
N TYR A 86 16.31 -0.88 -14.91
CA TYR A 86 16.13 -1.78 -16.06
C TYR A 86 14.78 -2.52 -16.05
N TYR A 87 14.05 -2.52 -14.93
CA TYR A 87 12.72 -3.14 -14.81
C TYR A 87 11.75 -2.20 -14.08
N PRO A 88 11.42 -1.05 -14.68
CA PRO A 88 10.57 -0.04 -14.06
C PRO A 88 9.11 -0.53 -13.89
N GLN A 89 8.69 -1.53 -14.66
CA GLN A 89 7.33 -2.08 -14.62
C GLN A 89 6.96 -2.62 -13.22
N GLY A 90 7.94 -3.10 -12.43
CA GLY A 90 7.72 -3.59 -11.08
C GLY A 90 7.20 -2.52 -10.10
N ASN A 91 7.53 -1.24 -10.33
CA ASN A 91 7.12 -0.12 -9.47
C ASN A 91 6.13 0.85 -10.15
N GLY A 92 5.86 0.68 -11.44
CA GLY A 92 5.05 1.62 -12.23
C GLY A 92 3.65 1.84 -11.67
N GLN A 93 3.08 0.84 -11.00
CA GLN A 93 1.78 0.97 -10.34
C GLN A 93 1.86 1.85 -9.08
N ALA A 94 2.90 1.70 -8.28
CA ALA A 94 3.12 2.54 -7.11
C ALA A 94 3.36 3.99 -7.54
N GLU A 95 4.12 4.21 -8.61
CA GLU A 95 4.36 5.54 -9.17
C GLU A 95 3.09 6.19 -9.72
N ALA A 96 2.25 5.43 -10.42
CA ALA A 96 0.96 5.92 -10.91
C ALA A 96 0.04 6.31 -9.74
N THR A 97 -0.02 5.50 -8.69
CA THR A 97 -0.77 5.80 -7.47
C THR A 97 -0.23 7.05 -6.79
N ASN A 98 1.09 7.16 -6.66
CA ASN A 98 1.75 8.32 -6.07
C ASN A 98 1.42 9.62 -6.82
N ARG A 99 1.38 9.58 -8.17
CA ARG A 99 0.98 10.74 -8.98
C ARG A 99 -0.45 11.18 -8.71
N VAL A 100 -1.39 10.24 -8.61
CA VAL A 100 -2.79 10.54 -8.30
C VAL A 100 -2.90 11.14 -6.90
N MET A 101 -2.27 10.53 -5.91
CA MET A 101 -2.27 11.04 -4.53
C MET A 101 -1.69 12.46 -4.44
N LEU A 102 -0.58 12.71 -5.13
CA LEU A 102 0.03 14.05 -5.15
C LEU A 102 -0.89 15.10 -5.79
N LYS A 103 -1.64 14.76 -6.84
CA LYS A 103 -2.63 15.69 -7.43
C LYS A 103 -3.73 16.03 -6.42
N ILE A 104 -4.28 15.05 -5.72
CA ILE A 104 -5.32 15.28 -4.72
C ILE A 104 -4.77 16.07 -3.53
N LEU A 105 -3.56 15.74 -3.07
CA LEU A 105 -2.90 16.46 -1.97
C LEU A 105 -2.61 17.92 -2.32
N LYS A 106 -2.19 18.20 -3.56
CA LYS A 106 -1.99 19.60 -4.02
C LYS A 106 -3.26 20.39 -3.95
N LYS A 107 -4.40 19.81 -4.36
CA LYS A 107 -5.70 20.44 -4.25
C LYS A 107 -6.10 20.70 -2.80
N ILE A 108 -5.99 19.69 -1.95
CA ILE A 108 -6.29 19.81 -0.51
C ILE A 108 -5.39 20.87 0.16
N LYS A 109 -4.10 20.87 -0.17
CA LYS A 109 -3.18 21.89 0.35
C LYS A 109 -3.60 23.31 -0.03
N HIS A 110 -4.07 23.51 -1.25
CA HIS A 110 -4.60 24.79 -1.71
C HIS A 110 -5.86 25.17 -0.93
N ASP A 111 -6.81 24.25 -0.80
CA ASP A 111 -8.13 24.50 -0.23
C ASP A 111 -8.11 24.64 1.31
N TYR A 112 -7.19 23.96 2.00
CA TYR A 112 -7.13 23.84 3.47
C TYR A 112 -5.84 24.38 4.11
N GLY A 113 -5.13 25.28 3.44
CA GLY A 113 -4.02 26.02 4.05
C GLY A 113 -2.84 25.17 4.55
N GLY A 114 -2.54 24.06 3.90
CA GLY A 114 -1.34 23.28 4.18
C GLY A 114 -1.46 22.17 5.22
N LYS A 115 -2.59 21.98 5.88
CA LYS A 115 -2.84 20.89 6.85
C LYS A 115 -3.11 19.53 6.17
N TRP A 116 -2.27 19.15 5.23
CA TRP A 116 -2.48 17.95 4.41
C TRP A 116 -2.48 16.63 5.21
N SER A 117 -1.77 16.56 6.34
CA SER A 117 -1.72 15.32 7.14
C SER A 117 -3.10 14.97 7.74
N ASP A 118 -3.88 15.98 8.12
CA ASP A 118 -5.19 15.80 8.74
C ASP A 118 -6.21 15.30 7.70
N HIS A 119 -5.98 15.60 6.43
CA HIS A 119 -6.83 15.21 5.32
C HIS A 119 -6.36 13.94 4.58
N LEU A 120 -5.31 13.27 5.07
CA LEU A 120 -4.77 12.07 4.39
C LEU A 120 -5.81 10.95 4.28
N ALA A 121 -6.69 10.81 5.27
CA ALA A 121 -7.80 9.86 5.23
C ALA A 121 -8.76 10.15 4.06
N ASN A 122 -9.07 11.42 3.79
CA ASN A 122 -9.92 11.84 2.67
C ASN A 122 -9.24 11.56 1.33
N VAL A 123 -7.91 11.76 1.25
CA VAL A 123 -7.12 11.40 0.05
C VAL A 123 -7.19 9.89 -0.21
N LEU A 124 -7.01 9.08 0.83
CA LEU A 124 -7.11 7.63 0.73
C LEU A 124 -8.51 7.19 0.29
N TRP A 125 -9.54 7.79 0.88
CA TRP A 125 -10.92 7.52 0.49
C TRP A 125 -11.15 7.84 -0.99
N ALA A 126 -10.74 9.01 -1.45
CA ALA A 126 -10.86 9.40 -2.86
C ALA A 126 -10.07 8.47 -3.79
N CYS A 127 -8.86 8.03 -3.39
CA CYS A 127 -8.08 7.07 -4.15
C CYS A 127 -8.73 5.68 -4.23
N ARG A 128 -9.43 5.26 -3.17
CA ARG A 128 -10.08 3.95 -3.08
C ARG A 128 -11.42 3.92 -3.79
N SER A 129 -12.17 5.02 -3.76
CA SER A 129 -13.49 5.15 -4.40
C SER A 129 -13.40 5.55 -5.88
N SER A 130 -12.24 6.06 -6.37
CA SER A 130 -12.08 6.36 -7.79
C SER A 130 -12.16 5.10 -8.63
N VAL A 131 -12.98 5.15 -9.70
CA VAL A 131 -13.13 4.04 -10.66
C VAL A 131 -11.80 3.78 -11.33
N LYS A 132 -11.13 2.71 -10.90
CA LYS A 132 -9.96 2.16 -11.58
C LYS A 132 -10.46 1.09 -12.55
N THR A 133 -9.78 0.90 -13.66
CA THR A 133 -10.21 0.08 -14.82
C THR A 133 -10.63 -1.37 -14.50
N ALA A 134 -10.33 -1.88 -13.32
CA ALA A 134 -10.89 -3.14 -12.82
C ALA A 134 -12.19 -2.84 -12.05
N ARG A 135 -13.31 -2.86 -12.74
CA ARG A 135 -14.67 -2.60 -12.22
C ARG A 135 -15.23 -3.69 -11.30
N ILE A 136 -14.41 -4.53 -10.73
CA ILE A 136 -14.88 -5.53 -9.77
C ILE A 136 -14.55 -5.03 -8.38
N PHE A 137 -15.49 -4.37 -7.75
CA PHE A 137 -15.52 -4.26 -6.32
C PHE A 137 -15.71 -5.67 -5.76
N ALA A 138 -14.64 -6.28 -5.31
CA ALA A 138 -14.76 -7.39 -4.41
C ALA A 138 -15.22 -6.84 -3.05
N ILE A 139 -16.52 -6.67 -2.89
CA ILE A 139 -17.17 -6.36 -1.61
C ILE A 139 -16.95 -7.52 -0.62
N PHE A 140 -16.51 -8.68 -1.12
CA PHE A 140 -16.24 -9.86 -0.31
C PHE A 140 -14.74 -10.11 -0.15
N PRO A 141 -14.20 -10.08 1.07
CA PRO A 141 -12.83 -10.50 1.34
C PRO A 141 -12.51 -11.92 0.86
N SER A 142 -13.52 -12.77 0.72
CA SER A 142 -13.41 -14.16 0.27
C SER A 142 -13.09 -14.33 -1.23
N LEU A 143 -13.43 -13.36 -2.10
CA LEU A 143 -13.09 -13.40 -3.53
C LEU A 143 -11.62 -13.06 -3.85
N TRP A 144 -10.83 -12.80 -2.84
CA TRP A 144 -9.43 -12.39 -2.99
C TRP A 144 -8.48 -13.52 -3.28
N ASN A 145 -8.98 -14.76 -3.32
CA ASN A 145 -8.08 -15.91 -3.30
C ASN A 145 -8.51 -17.06 -4.20
N ARG A 146 -8.61 -16.83 -5.50
CA ARG A 146 -8.76 -17.96 -6.43
C ARG A 146 -7.58 -18.95 -6.45
N ASN A 147 -6.48 -18.62 -5.77
CA ASN A 147 -5.29 -19.49 -5.68
C ASN A 147 -4.89 -19.85 -4.24
N TYR A 148 -5.78 -19.68 -3.27
CA TYR A 148 -5.55 -20.15 -1.92
C TYR A 148 -6.49 -21.31 -1.63
N GLN A 149 -6.00 -22.53 -1.78
CA GLN A 149 -6.60 -23.67 -1.06
C GLN A 149 -6.21 -23.52 0.41
N PRO A 150 -7.17 -23.29 1.33
CA PRO A 150 -6.90 -23.50 2.74
C PRO A 150 -6.67 -24.97 2.96
N CYS A 151 -5.58 -25.33 3.63
CA CYS A 151 -5.40 -26.69 4.11
C CYS A 151 -6.67 -27.15 4.83
N GLY A 152 -7.37 -28.12 4.27
CA GLY A 152 -8.19 -29.06 5.02
C GLY A 152 -9.66 -28.72 5.28
N ILE A 153 -10.35 -27.85 4.52
CA ILE A 153 -11.82 -27.78 4.60
C ILE A 153 -12.39 -27.78 3.19
N SER A 154 -12.88 -28.94 2.76
CA SER A 154 -13.68 -29.12 1.56
C SER A 154 -15.14 -28.81 1.89
N TYR A 155 -15.68 -27.73 1.32
CA TYR A 155 -17.14 -27.55 1.25
C TYR A 155 -17.63 -28.10 -0.09
N SER A 156 -18.30 -29.22 -0.04
CA SER A 156 -19.08 -29.74 -1.17
C SER A 156 -20.42 -29.01 -1.20
N TYR A 157 -20.61 -28.14 -2.18
CA TYR A 157 -21.96 -27.70 -2.54
C TYR A 157 -22.57 -28.74 -3.45
N THR A 158 -23.58 -29.44 -2.97
CA THR A 158 -24.52 -30.18 -3.83
C THR A 158 -25.49 -29.17 -4.39
N GLU A 159 -25.39 -28.88 -5.68
CA GLU A 159 -26.49 -28.24 -6.42
C GLU A 159 -27.63 -29.23 -6.49
N SER A 160 -28.71 -28.98 -5.76
CA SER A 160 -30.02 -29.56 -6.02
C SER A 160 -30.70 -28.69 -7.06
N GLY A 161 -30.58 -29.06 -8.32
CA GLY A 161 -31.43 -28.54 -9.39
C GLY A 161 -32.82 -29.20 -9.36
N PRO A 162 -33.85 -28.57 -9.98
CA PRO A 162 -35.22 -29.02 -10.00
C PRO A 162 -35.44 -30.26 -10.83
#